data_56ab845777a1a90a06f851e3896d44bb
#
_entry.id   56ab845777a1a90a06f851e3896d44bb
#
_cell.length_a   1.000
_cell.length_b   1.000
_cell.length_c   1.000
_cell.angle_alpha   90.00
_cell.angle_beta   90.00
_cell.angle_gamma   90.00
#
_symmetry.space_group_name_H-M   'P 1'
#
loop_
_entity.id
_entity.type
_entity.pdbx_description
1 polymer ?
#
loop_
_entity_poly.entity_id
_entity_poly.type
_entity_poly.pdbx_seq_one_letter_code
_entity_poly.pdbx_strand_id
1 'polypeptide(L)'
;MRVGNEVKECKHLLFSGSMLVGMTEQAGRTRQRRRGEELEAALLEAAGAELVEAGFGRLTMESVAARAKTGVAVLYRRWPHKDDLVLDAIQHYGATHPVQIPDTGSLRGDMIAMLSGFSNVRVSFAAVVSAAFSGLLASSGLTPAQVREKLIADRPLWSLEIYRRAHERGEIDLDRIPPIVLSMPFDLMRHDMLMTYKPIPEQRVIEIVDDLFMPLIARHQP
;
A
#
# COMPACT_ATOMS: atom_id res chain seq x y z
N MET A 1 -3.57 -3.75 -28.67
CA MET A 1 -2.63 -4.83 -28.32
C MET A 1 -1.32 -4.21 -27.81
N ARG A 2 -1.33 -3.43 -26.70
CA ARG A 2 -0.16 -2.75 -26.09
C ARG A 2 -0.19 -2.67 -24.57
N VAL A 3 -1.09 -3.39 -23.91
CA VAL A 3 -1.26 -3.34 -22.45
C VAL A 3 -0.25 -4.21 -21.69
N GLY A 4 0.43 -5.13 -22.39
CA GLY A 4 1.35 -6.09 -21.77
C GLY A 4 2.75 -5.58 -21.42
N ASN A 5 3.17 -4.45 -22.00
CA ASN A 5 4.56 -3.99 -21.85
C ASN A 5 4.73 -2.96 -20.70
N GLU A 6 3.73 -2.13 -20.46
CA GLU A 6 3.78 -1.12 -19.38
C GLU A 6 3.71 -1.74 -17.97
N VAL A 7 3.02 -2.88 -17.83
CA VAL A 7 2.95 -3.61 -16.55
C VAL A 7 4.31 -4.26 -16.19
N LYS A 8 5.15 -4.56 -17.19
CA LYS A 8 6.49 -5.14 -16.93
C LYS A 8 7.50 -4.11 -16.44
N GLU A 9 7.44 -2.87 -16.93
CA GLU A 9 8.35 -1.81 -16.48
C GLU A 9 8.03 -1.32 -15.06
N CYS A 10 6.75 -1.23 -14.69
CA CYS A 10 6.37 -0.90 -13.32
C CYS A 10 6.78 -1.96 -12.29
N LYS A 11 6.86 -3.24 -12.69
CA LYS A 11 7.28 -4.33 -11.80
C LYS A 11 8.74 -4.22 -11.34
N HIS A 12 9.60 -3.61 -12.15
CA HIS A 12 11.04 -3.49 -11.85
C HIS A 12 11.36 -2.37 -10.85
N LEU A 13 10.54 -1.32 -10.80
CA LEU A 13 10.79 -0.14 -9.96
C LEU A 13 10.41 -0.33 -8.48
N LEU A 14 9.53 -1.29 -8.16
CA LEU A 14 9.04 -1.49 -6.80
C LEU A 14 10.01 -2.28 -5.90
N PHE A 15 10.96 -3.02 -6.48
CA PHE A 15 11.87 -3.88 -5.72
C PHE A 15 13.37 -3.72 -6.05
N SER A 16 13.73 -2.73 -6.90
CA SER A 16 15.13 -2.43 -7.28
C SER A 16 15.69 -1.22 -6.50
N GLY A 17 15.47 -1.18 -5.22
CA GLY A 17 16.09 -0.21 -4.34
C GLY A 17 17.21 -0.84 -3.53
N SER A 18 18.41 -0.70 -4.00
CA SER A 18 19.66 -0.87 -3.28
C SER A 18 20.48 -2.14 -3.56
N MET A 19 21.60 -1.88 -4.14
CA MET A 19 22.91 -2.50 -3.98
C MET A 19 23.58 -2.96 -5.27
N LEU A 20 24.27 -2.02 -5.90
CA LEU A 20 25.44 -2.34 -6.72
C LEU A 20 26.65 -1.59 -6.14
N VAL A 21 27.35 -2.21 -5.23
CA VAL A 21 28.80 -1.96 -5.01
C VAL A 21 29.45 -3.26 -4.56
N GLY A 22 30.44 -3.71 -5.30
CA GLY A 22 31.52 -4.57 -4.80
C GLY A 22 31.37 -6.07 -5.00
N MET A 23 31.63 -6.57 -6.21
CA MET A 23 32.05 -7.95 -6.40
C MET A 23 33.57 -8.02 -6.37
N THR A 24 34.12 -8.56 -5.30
CA THR A 24 35.34 -9.38 -5.37
C THR A 24 35.29 -10.45 -4.31
N GLU A 25 35.37 -11.70 -4.80
CA GLU A 25 35.85 -12.93 -4.15
C GLU A 25 35.79 -13.04 -2.61
N GLN A 26 34.89 -13.93 -2.13
CA GLN A 26 35.29 -14.93 -1.12
C GLN A 26 34.29 -16.11 -1.13
N ALA A 27 34.74 -17.21 -1.69
CA ALA A 27 34.15 -18.53 -1.46
C ALA A 27 34.26 -18.84 0.06
N GLY A 28 33.15 -19.25 0.68
CA GLY A 28 33.20 -19.86 2.01
C GLY A 28 32.52 -19.10 3.16
N ARG A 29 31.43 -18.32 2.93
CA ARG A 29 30.57 -17.92 4.04
C ARG A 29 29.47 -18.93 4.23
N THR A 30 29.60 -19.76 5.26
CA THR A 30 28.51 -20.54 5.85
C THR A 30 27.28 -19.65 5.97
N ARG A 31 26.24 -19.99 5.23
CA ARG A 31 24.97 -19.25 5.14
C ARG A 31 24.37 -19.13 6.54
N GLN A 32 24.60 -17.99 7.21
CA GLN A 32 24.06 -17.74 8.53
C GLN A 32 22.54 -17.84 8.43
N ARG A 33 21.95 -18.82 9.15
CA ARG A 33 20.51 -19.07 9.14
C ARG A 33 19.82 -17.89 9.78
N ARG A 34 19.04 -17.14 8.99
CA ARG A 34 18.18 -16.07 9.51
C ARG A 34 17.28 -16.62 10.63
N ARG A 35 17.18 -15.91 11.75
CA ARG A 35 16.41 -16.33 12.92
C ARG A 35 15.43 -15.23 13.33
N GLY A 36 14.26 -15.63 13.86
CA GLY A 36 13.31 -14.71 14.45
C GLY A 36 12.71 -13.71 13.45
N GLU A 37 12.78 -12.43 13.80
CA GLU A 37 12.20 -11.31 13.06
C GLU A 37 12.79 -11.11 11.66
N GLU A 38 14.10 -11.27 11.49
CA GLU A 38 14.74 -11.17 10.16
C GLU A 38 14.22 -12.22 9.18
N LEU A 39 13.96 -13.43 9.67
CA LEU A 39 13.40 -14.49 8.83
C LEU A 39 11.96 -14.18 8.47
N GLU A 40 11.19 -13.67 9.41
CA GLU A 40 9.80 -13.29 9.19
C GLU A 40 9.68 -12.17 8.16
N ALA A 41 10.45 -11.09 8.34
CA ALA A 41 10.52 -10.00 7.37
C ALA A 41 10.88 -10.51 5.96
N ALA A 42 11.89 -11.38 5.84
CA ALA A 42 12.28 -11.94 4.56
C ALA A 42 11.20 -12.85 3.92
N LEU A 43 10.38 -13.52 4.73
CA LEU A 43 9.25 -14.32 4.25
C LEU A 43 8.11 -13.41 3.77
N LEU A 44 7.80 -12.35 4.50
CA LEU A 44 6.78 -11.36 4.13
C LEU A 44 7.18 -10.56 2.88
N GLU A 45 8.44 -10.17 2.76
CA GLU A 45 8.99 -9.56 1.54
C GLU A 45 8.89 -10.50 0.33
N ALA A 46 9.24 -11.78 0.51
CA ALA A 46 9.13 -12.77 -0.55
C ALA A 46 7.67 -13.00 -0.98
N ALA A 47 6.74 -13.02 -0.01
CA ALA A 47 5.31 -13.14 -0.29
C ALA A 47 4.77 -11.91 -1.02
N GLY A 48 5.18 -10.70 -0.63
CA GLY A 48 4.84 -9.46 -1.32
C GLY A 48 5.35 -9.46 -2.77
N ALA A 49 6.59 -9.88 -2.99
CA ALA A 49 7.17 -9.99 -4.33
C ALA A 49 6.44 -11.02 -5.21
N GLU A 50 6.14 -12.21 -4.67
CA GLU A 50 5.33 -13.23 -5.37
C GLU A 50 3.93 -12.71 -5.71
N LEU A 51 3.31 -11.98 -4.77
CA LEU A 51 1.99 -11.39 -4.99
C LEU A 51 2.00 -10.40 -6.16
N VAL A 52 3.04 -9.57 -6.25
CA VAL A 52 3.20 -8.58 -7.34
C VAL A 52 3.47 -9.27 -8.68
N GLU A 53 4.36 -10.27 -8.71
CA GLU A 53 4.80 -10.89 -9.95
C GLU A 53 3.81 -11.93 -10.50
N ALA A 54 3.31 -12.79 -9.63
CA ALA A 54 2.46 -13.91 -10.00
C ALA A 54 0.96 -13.67 -9.79
N GLY A 55 0.62 -12.75 -8.90
CA GLY A 55 -0.75 -12.53 -8.43
C GLY A 55 -1.21 -13.57 -7.43
N PHE A 56 -2.30 -13.27 -6.70
CA PHE A 56 -2.81 -14.13 -5.63
C PHE A 56 -3.12 -15.58 -6.08
N GLY A 57 -3.69 -15.74 -7.28
CA GLY A 57 -4.09 -17.06 -7.78
C GLY A 57 -2.92 -18.03 -7.99
N ARG A 58 -1.74 -17.53 -8.38
CA ARG A 58 -0.55 -18.35 -8.65
C ARG A 58 0.45 -18.39 -7.50
N LEU A 59 0.30 -17.50 -6.52
CA LEU A 59 1.11 -17.54 -5.30
C LEU A 59 0.82 -18.81 -4.51
N THR A 60 1.87 -19.53 -4.13
CA THR A 60 1.80 -20.72 -3.25
C THR A 60 2.80 -20.61 -2.11
N MET A 61 2.57 -21.38 -1.05
CA MET A 61 3.51 -21.45 0.08
C MET A 61 4.89 -21.93 -0.37
N GLU A 62 4.93 -22.82 -1.34
CA GLU A 62 6.16 -23.37 -1.94
C GLU A 62 6.92 -22.31 -2.74
N SER A 63 6.23 -21.49 -3.55
CA SER A 63 6.88 -20.41 -4.34
C SER A 63 7.48 -19.35 -3.43
N VAL A 64 6.78 -18.97 -2.36
CA VAL A 64 7.30 -18.04 -1.36
C VAL A 64 8.49 -18.62 -0.62
N ALA A 65 8.43 -19.89 -0.19
CA ALA A 65 9.55 -20.57 0.47
C ALA A 65 10.80 -20.64 -0.42
N ALA A 66 10.62 -20.95 -1.69
CA ALA A 66 11.69 -21.01 -2.68
C ALA A 66 12.33 -19.62 -2.86
N ARG A 67 11.53 -18.55 -3.00
CA ARG A 67 12.00 -17.17 -3.11
C ARG A 67 12.77 -16.72 -1.86
N ALA A 68 12.23 -17.02 -0.68
CA ALA A 68 12.88 -16.70 0.61
C ALA A 68 14.09 -17.62 0.91
N LYS A 69 14.32 -18.63 0.07
CA LYS A 69 15.39 -19.62 0.22
C LYS A 69 15.32 -20.36 1.55
N THR A 70 14.13 -20.83 1.92
CA THR A 70 13.87 -21.60 3.15
C THR A 70 12.98 -22.80 2.87
N GLY A 71 12.74 -23.62 3.88
CA GLY A 71 11.82 -24.76 3.77
C GLY A 71 10.36 -24.34 3.97
N VAL A 72 9.44 -24.90 3.19
CA VAL A 72 8.01 -24.59 3.26
C VAL A 72 7.40 -24.87 4.65
N ALA A 73 7.92 -25.84 5.39
CA ALA A 73 7.48 -26.12 6.77
C ALA A 73 7.67 -24.94 7.73
N VAL A 74 8.60 -24.01 7.42
CA VAL A 74 8.82 -22.79 8.21
C VAL A 74 7.63 -21.83 8.04
N LEU A 75 7.08 -21.75 6.85
CA LEU A 75 5.90 -20.92 6.57
C LEU A 75 4.67 -21.50 7.25
N TYR A 76 4.36 -22.80 7.04
CA TYR A 76 3.17 -23.44 7.62
C TYR A 76 3.13 -23.39 9.16
N ARG A 77 4.27 -23.33 9.81
CA ARG A 77 4.33 -23.15 11.27
C ARG A 77 3.86 -21.78 11.74
N ARG A 78 3.98 -20.73 10.88
CA ARG A 78 3.62 -19.34 11.18
C ARG A 78 2.26 -18.97 10.59
N TRP A 79 2.04 -19.37 9.36
CA TRP A 79 0.83 -19.12 8.60
C TRP A 79 0.22 -20.44 8.13
N PRO A 80 -0.82 -20.92 8.80
CA PRO A 80 -1.51 -22.16 8.40
C PRO A 80 -2.10 -22.06 6.99
N HIS A 81 -2.53 -20.85 6.60
CA HIS A 81 -3.14 -20.60 5.30
C HIS A 81 -2.39 -19.51 4.52
N LYS A 82 -2.45 -19.63 3.19
CA LYS A 82 -1.89 -18.67 2.25
C LYS A 82 -2.47 -17.26 2.47
N ASP A 83 -3.73 -17.19 2.82
CA ASP A 83 -4.47 -15.94 3.01
C ASP A 83 -3.89 -15.13 4.18
N ASP A 84 -3.54 -15.79 5.27
CA ASP A 84 -2.92 -15.15 6.43
C ASP A 84 -1.55 -14.59 6.07
N LEU A 85 -0.74 -15.37 5.35
CA LEU A 85 0.57 -14.92 4.86
C LEU A 85 0.45 -13.69 3.96
N VAL A 86 -0.53 -13.68 3.06
CA VAL A 86 -0.74 -12.55 2.13
C VAL A 86 -1.21 -11.31 2.86
N LEU A 87 -2.11 -11.43 3.83
CA LEU A 87 -2.55 -10.30 4.66
C LEU A 87 -1.37 -9.68 5.43
N ASP A 88 -0.58 -10.51 6.09
CA ASP A 88 0.60 -10.05 6.83
C ASP A 88 1.66 -9.45 5.90
N ALA A 89 1.85 -10.00 4.70
CA ALA A 89 2.75 -9.44 3.69
C ALA A 89 2.31 -8.04 3.23
N ILE A 90 1.00 -7.82 3.06
CA ILE A 90 0.43 -6.51 2.73
C ILE A 90 0.65 -5.53 3.89
N GLN A 91 0.42 -5.95 5.13
CA GLN A 91 0.67 -5.13 6.32
C GLN A 91 2.16 -4.77 6.44
N HIS A 92 3.04 -5.75 6.29
CA HIS A 92 4.49 -5.57 6.33
C HIS A 92 4.97 -4.58 5.26
N TYR A 93 4.50 -4.74 4.01
CA TYR A 93 4.83 -3.79 2.95
C TYR A 93 4.45 -2.36 3.33
N GLY A 94 3.26 -2.16 3.83
CA GLY A 94 2.86 -0.82 4.23
C GLY A 94 3.59 -0.28 5.47
N ALA A 95 4.10 -1.12 6.36
CA ALA A 95 4.92 -0.71 7.50
C ALA A 95 6.34 -0.32 7.08
N THR A 96 6.91 -1.07 6.11
CA THR A 96 8.26 -0.84 5.59
C THR A 96 8.33 0.26 4.52
N HIS A 97 7.17 0.64 3.94
CA HIS A 97 7.04 1.72 2.96
C HIS A 97 6.06 2.79 3.48
N PRO A 98 6.43 3.53 4.53
CA PRO A 98 5.56 4.55 5.10
C PRO A 98 5.28 5.66 4.08
N VAL A 99 4.06 6.16 4.11
CA VAL A 99 3.71 7.36 3.34
C VAL A 99 4.34 8.56 4.01
N GLN A 100 5.09 9.33 3.25
CA GLN A 100 5.48 10.66 3.73
C GLN A 100 4.24 11.55 3.73
N ILE A 101 3.94 12.13 4.89
CA ILE A 101 2.81 13.04 5.03
C ILE A 101 3.30 14.41 4.57
N PRO A 102 2.73 14.98 3.50
CA PRO A 102 3.14 16.29 3.01
C PRO A 102 2.92 17.38 4.06
N ASP A 103 3.77 18.40 4.02
CA ASP A 103 3.62 19.61 4.82
C ASP A 103 3.98 20.82 3.93
N THR A 104 3.00 21.25 3.16
CA THR A 104 3.12 22.36 2.19
C THR A 104 2.76 23.70 2.77
N GLY A 105 2.31 23.71 4.03
CA GLY A 105 1.85 24.90 4.73
C GLY A 105 0.37 25.23 4.51
N SER A 106 -0.39 24.41 3.79
CA SER A 106 -1.84 24.60 3.61
C SER A 106 -2.57 23.26 3.46
N LEU A 107 -3.83 23.20 3.94
CA LEU A 107 -4.68 22.02 3.77
C LEU A 107 -4.81 21.63 2.30
N ARG A 108 -5.07 22.62 1.43
CA ARG A 108 -5.18 22.38 -0.02
C ARG A 108 -3.92 21.75 -0.60
N GLY A 109 -2.75 22.35 -0.32
CA GLY A 109 -1.47 21.85 -0.81
C GLY A 109 -1.14 20.46 -0.29
N ASP A 110 -1.36 20.23 0.99
CA ASP A 110 -1.15 18.93 1.64
C ASP A 110 -2.04 17.85 1.02
N MET A 111 -3.32 18.14 0.75
CA MET A 111 -4.24 17.21 0.13
C MET A 111 -3.86 16.88 -1.32
N ILE A 112 -3.51 17.88 -2.13
CA ILE A 112 -3.06 17.65 -3.51
C ILE A 112 -1.78 16.79 -3.51
N ALA A 113 -0.78 17.15 -2.70
CA ALA A 113 0.46 16.42 -2.62
C ALA A 113 0.26 14.98 -2.12
N MET A 114 -0.63 14.78 -1.13
CA MET A 114 -0.97 13.46 -0.61
C MET A 114 -1.64 12.59 -1.67
N LEU A 115 -2.68 13.06 -2.32
CA LEU A 115 -3.43 12.30 -3.32
C LEU A 115 -2.56 12.02 -4.56
N SER A 116 -1.72 12.96 -4.99
CA SER A 116 -0.75 12.76 -6.09
C SER A 116 0.34 11.76 -5.74
N GLY A 117 0.87 11.83 -4.52
CA GLY A 117 1.87 10.88 -4.01
C GLY A 117 1.33 9.45 -3.93
N PHE A 118 0.07 9.28 -3.55
CA PHE A 118 -0.60 7.99 -3.59
C PHE A 118 -0.68 7.42 -5.00
N SER A 119 -0.94 8.27 -5.97
CA SER A 119 -1.12 7.88 -7.35
C SER A 119 0.14 7.24 -7.96
N ASN A 120 1.33 7.76 -7.66
CA ASN A 120 2.55 7.36 -8.34
C ASN A 120 3.23 6.11 -7.75
N VAL A 121 3.23 5.96 -6.43
CA VAL A 121 4.00 4.88 -5.75
C VAL A 121 3.15 3.65 -5.45
N ARG A 122 1.83 3.81 -5.31
CA ARG A 122 0.95 2.75 -4.81
C ARG A 122 -0.02 2.16 -5.84
N VAL A 123 -0.12 2.70 -7.04
CA VAL A 123 -1.02 2.14 -8.06
C VAL A 123 -0.68 0.69 -8.35
N SER A 124 0.58 0.36 -8.51
CA SER A 124 0.98 -1.02 -8.78
C SER A 124 0.72 -1.93 -7.60
N PHE A 125 0.96 -1.48 -6.37
CA PHE A 125 0.67 -2.25 -5.17
C PHE A 125 -0.84 -2.31 -4.90
N ALA A 126 -1.57 -1.20 -5.02
CA ALA A 126 -3.01 -1.18 -4.87
C ALA A 126 -3.73 -2.00 -5.94
N ALA A 127 -3.25 -1.99 -7.18
CA ALA A 127 -3.78 -2.85 -8.25
C ALA A 127 -3.54 -4.33 -7.96
N VAL A 128 -2.36 -4.66 -7.43
CA VAL A 128 -2.01 -6.04 -7.03
C VAL A 128 -2.83 -6.47 -5.81
N VAL A 129 -2.95 -5.61 -4.81
CA VAL A 129 -3.82 -5.85 -3.65
C VAL A 129 -5.27 -5.99 -4.09
N SER A 130 -5.77 -5.16 -5.00
CA SER A 130 -7.14 -5.25 -5.52
C SER A 130 -7.37 -6.53 -6.34
N ALA A 131 -6.39 -6.93 -7.14
CA ALA A 131 -6.44 -8.21 -7.85
C ALA A 131 -6.34 -9.41 -6.90
N ALA A 132 -5.58 -9.29 -5.79
CA ALA A 132 -5.51 -10.28 -4.74
C ALA A 132 -6.81 -10.33 -3.92
N PHE A 133 -7.48 -9.19 -3.75
CA PHE A 133 -8.73 -9.08 -2.98
C PHE A 133 -9.82 -10.02 -3.48
N SER A 134 -10.03 -10.13 -4.79
CA SER A 134 -11.05 -11.03 -5.34
C SER A 134 -10.77 -12.49 -5.00
N GLY A 135 -9.51 -12.92 -5.07
CA GLY A 135 -9.09 -14.26 -4.69
C GLY A 135 -9.14 -14.48 -3.16
N LEU A 136 -8.70 -13.47 -2.41
CA LEU A 136 -8.69 -13.52 -0.94
C LEU A 136 -10.13 -13.54 -0.37
N LEU A 137 -11.05 -12.76 -0.93
CA LEU A 137 -12.46 -12.77 -0.55
C LEU A 137 -13.13 -14.12 -0.86
N ALA A 138 -12.78 -14.72 -2.00
CA ALA A 138 -13.33 -16.01 -2.38
C ALA A 138 -12.84 -17.16 -1.50
N SER A 139 -11.59 -17.10 -1.00
CA SER A 139 -10.99 -18.15 -0.17
C SER A 139 -11.25 -17.98 1.33
N SER A 140 -11.18 -16.75 1.83
CA SER A 140 -11.26 -16.46 3.27
C SER A 140 -12.67 -16.29 3.80
N GLY A 141 -13.66 -16.06 2.93
CA GLY A 141 -15.03 -15.71 3.30
C GLY A 141 -15.18 -14.34 3.97
N LEU A 142 -14.12 -13.53 4.00
CA LEU A 142 -14.14 -12.18 4.55
C LEU A 142 -14.81 -11.21 3.59
N THR A 143 -15.50 -10.21 4.13
CA THR A 143 -15.99 -9.08 3.34
C THR A 143 -14.87 -8.07 3.04
N PRO A 144 -14.99 -7.23 1.98
CA PRO A 144 -14.03 -6.16 1.71
C PRO A 144 -13.80 -5.23 2.90
N ALA A 145 -14.85 -4.96 3.70
CA ALA A 145 -14.76 -4.15 4.91
C ALA A 145 -13.88 -4.81 5.98
N GLN A 146 -14.06 -6.10 6.21
CA GLN A 146 -13.27 -6.87 7.18
C GLN A 146 -11.79 -7.00 6.78
N VAL A 147 -11.51 -7.20 5.48
CA VAL A 147 -10.13 -7.21 4.99
C VAL A 147 -9.50 -5.83 5.15
N ARG A 148 -10.24 -4.76 4.82
CA ARG A 148 -9.78 -3.39 5.05
C ARG A 148 -9.47 -3.13 6.53
N GLU A 149 -10.37 -3.51 7.43
CA GLU A 149 -10.18 -3.37 8.87
C GLU A 149 -8.90 -4.07 9.34
N LYS A 150 -8.70 -5.33 8.96
CA LYS A 150 -7.45 -6.06 9.26
C LYS A 150 -6.19 -5.37 8.73
N LEU A 151 -6.26 -4.74 7.56
CA LEU A 151 -5.11 -4.10 6.93
C LEU A 151 -4.75 -2.74 7.53
N ILE A 152 -5.69 -2.04 8.16
CA ILE A 152 -5.50 -0.67 8.65
C ILE A 152 -5.77 -0.48 10.15
N ALA A 153 -6.21 -1.54 10.87
CA ALA A 153 -6.65 -1.45 12.26
C ALA A 153 -5.64 -0.76 13.19
N ASP A 154 -4.34 -0.95 12.97
CA ASP A 154 -3.28 -0.43 13.83
C ASP A 154 -2.52 0.77 13.22
N ARG A 155 -3.04 1.37 12.16
CA ARG A 155 -2.35 2.50 11.51
C ARG A 155 -3.08 3.80 11.81
N PRO A 156 -2.38 4.81 12.38
CA PRO A 156 -2.91 6.14 12.39
C PRO A 156 -3.26 6.53 10.95
N LEU A 157 -4.49 7.01 10.77
CA LEU A 157 -4.89 7.55 9.48
C LEU A 157 -3.98 8.75 9.21
N TRP A 158 -3.00 8.59 8.31
CA TRP A 158 -2.07 9.68 7.92
C TRP A 158 -2.81 10.93 7.45
N SER A 159 -4.05 10.77 6.97
CA SER A 159 -4.94 11.88 6.68
C SER A 159 -5.29 12.70 7.95
N LEU A 160 -5.37 12.06 9.11
CA LEU A 160 -5.64 12.79 10.36
C LEU A 160 -4.54 13.78 10.70
N GLU A 161 -3.29 13.46 10.40
CA GLU A 161 -2.17 14.38 10.64
C GLU A 161 -2.26 15.64 9.78
N ILE A 162 -2.67 15.52 8.52
CA ILE A 162 -2.94 16.67 7.65
C ILE A 162 -4.03 17.55 8.24
N TYR A 163 -5.13 16.94 8.67
CA TYR A 163 -6.27 17.67 9.23
C TYR A 163 -5.95 18.32 10.57
N ARG A 164 -5.19 17.61 11.43
CA ARG A 164 -4.74 18.16 12.71
C ARG A 164 -3.88 19.41 12.50
N ARG A 165 -2.89 19.35 11.58
CA ARG A 165 -2.04 20.50 11.26
C ARG A 165 -2.85 21.67 10.67
N ALA A 166 -3.79 21.38 9.79
CA ALA A 166 -4.69 22.42 9.25
C ALA A 166 -5.55 23.08 10.34
N HIS A 167 -6.03 22.29 11.31
CA HIS A 167 -6.74 22.81 12.47
C HIS A 167 -5.85 23.69 13.36
N GLU A 168 -4.62 23.24 13.64
CA GLU A 168 -3.63 24.01 14.42
C GLU A 168 -3.23 25.33 13.75
N ARG A 169 -3.20 25.37 12.41
CA ARG A 169 -2.98 26.60 11.64
C ARG A 169 -4.21 27.51 11.57
N GLY A 170 -5.35 27.05 12.07
CA GLY A 170 -6.62 27.79 12.03
C GLY A 170 -7.30 27.80 10.66
N GLU A 171 -6.89 26.92 9.73
CA GLU A 171 -7.51 26.81 8.41
C GLU A 171 -8.88 26.14 8.46
N ILE A 172 -9.08 25.24 9.43
CA ILE A 172 -10.32 24.48 9.61
C ILE A 172 -10.65 24.33 11.10
N ASP A 173 -11.94 24.19 11.40
CA ASP A 173 -12.42 23.67 12.67
C ASP A 173 -12.78 22.20 12.50
N LEU A 174 -11.85 21.32 12.88
CA LEU A 174 -11.96 19.87 12.64
C LEU A 174 -13.16 19.25 13.33
N ASP A 175 -13.57 19.79 14.51
CA ASP A 175 -14.69 19.26 15.29
C ASP A 175 -16.04 19.49 14.60
N ARG A 176 -16.11 20.41 13.67
CA ARG A 176 -17.33 20.76 12.92
C ARG A 176 -17.48 20.00 11.62
N ILE A 177 -16.41 19.35 11.14
CA ILE A 177 -16.41 18.69 9.84
C ILE A 177 -16.88 17.24 9.98
N PRO A 178 -17.96 16.84 9.28
CA PRO A 178 -18.41 15.45 9.31
C PRO A 178 -17.33 14.49 8.81
N PRO A 179 -17.15 13.32 9.44
CA PRO A 179 -16.13 12.32 9.03
C PRO A 179 -16.20 11.93 7.56
N ILE A 180 -17.41 11.91 6.97
CA ILE A 180 -17.60 11.58 5.56
C ILE A 180 -16.96 12.63 4.63
N VAL A 181 -16.94 13.89 5.01
CA VAL A 181 -16.26 14.95 4.24
C VAL A 181 -14.75 14.72 4.26
N LEU A 182 -14.20 14.35 5.42
CA LEU A 182 -12.76 14.06 5.56
C LEU A 182 -12.34 12.82 4.82
N SER A 183 -13.18 11.78 4.72
CA SER A 183 -12.85 10.53 4.00
C SER A 183 -13.05 10.63 2.49
N MET A 184 -13.94 11.51 2.02
CA MET A 184 -14.39 11.58 0.63
C MET A 184 -13.25 11.66 -0.41
N PRO A 185 -12.21 12.50 -0.26
CA PRO A 185 -11.17 12.61 -1.27
C PRO A 185 -10.43 11.27 -1.50
N PHE A 186 -10.20 10.53 -0.42
CA PHE A 186 -9.55 9.22 -0.47
C PHE A 186 -10.48 8.13 -1.03
N ASP A 187 -11.77 8.23 -0.78
CA ASP A 187 -12.77 7.30 -1.30
C ASP A 187 -12.94 7.47 -2.82
N LEU A 188 -12.99 8.71 -3.31
CA LEU A 188 -13.03 9.01 -4.74
C LEU A 188 -11.75 8.57 -5.43
N MET A 189 -10.59 8.90 -4.86
CA MET A 189 -9.29 8.45 -5.36
C MET A 189 -9.23 6.92 -5.49
N ARG A 190 -9.64 6.21 -4.43
CA ARG A 190 -9.67 4.75 -4.41
C ARG A 190 -10.59 4.19 -5.48
N HIS A 191 -11.78 4.79 -5.64
CA HIS A 191 -12.72 4.40 -6.68
C HIS A 191 -12.09 4.53 -8.08
N ASP A 192 -11.53 5.69 -8.40
CA ASP A 192 -10.92 5.96 -9.70
C ASP A 192 -9.76 4.99 -9.99
N MET A 193 -8.91 4.74 -8.99
CA MET A 193 -7.82 3.76 -9.10
C MET A 193 -8.34 2.34 -9.37
N LEU A 194 -9.40 1.92 -8.69
CA LEU A 194 -9.99 0.59 -8.88
C LEU A 194 -10.65 0.43 -10.25
N MET A 195 -11.26 1.50 -10.76
CA MET A 195 -11.93 1.46 -12.06
C MET A 195 -10.95 1.47 -13.24
N THR A 196 -9.80 2.10 -13.09
CA THR A 196 -8.87 2.31 -14.21
C THR A 196 -7.61 1.47 -14.13
N TYR A 197 -7.22 1.03 -12.95
CA TYR A 197 -5.89 0.43 -12.65
C TYR A 197 -4.72 1.30 -13.12
N LYS A 198 -4.92 2.61 -13.13
CA LYS A 198 -3.94 3.62 -13.58
C LYS A 198 -3.71 4.67 -12.50
N PRO A 199 -2.57 5.37 -12.54
CA PRO A 199 -2.40 6.59 -11.77
C PRO A 199 -3.52 7.59 -12.06
N ILE A 200 -3.96 8.28 -11.02
CA ILE A 200 -4.97 9.32 -11.18
C ILE A 200 -4.31 10.53 -11.84
N PRO A 201 -4.89 11.08 -12.91
CA PRO A 201 -4.39 12.30 -13.51
C PRO A 201 -4.34 13.45 -12.51
N GLU A 202 -3.32 14.29 -12.57
CA GLU A 202 -3.16 15.47 -11.69
C GLU A 202 -4.39 16.38 -11.72
N GLN A 203 -4.95 16.60 -12.91
CA GLN A 203 -6.17 17.38 -13.07
C GLN A 203 -7.33 16.82 -12.25
N ARG A 204 -7.46 15.48 -12.19
CA ARG A 204 -8.51 14.81 -11.42
C ARG A 204 -8.28 14.97 -9.91
N VAL A 205 -7.04 14.98 -9.46
CA VAL A 205 -6.71 15.28 -8.07
C VAL A 205 -7.11 16.71 -7.71
N ILE A 206 -6.82 17.67 -8.59
CA ILE A 206 -7.19 19.08 -8.42
C ILE A 206 -8.71 19.21 -8.35
N GLU A 207 -9.47 18.59 -9.26
CA GLU A 207 -10.94 18.60 -9.24
C GLU A 207 -11.52 18.03 -7.93
N ILE A 208 -10.97 16.92 -7.43
CA ILE A 208 -11.42 16.34 -6.15
C ILE A 208 -11.18 17.32 -5.01
N VAL A 209 -10.03 18.00 -5.00
CA VAL A 209 -9.69 18.92 -3.91
C VAL A 209 -10.41 20.25 -4.06
N ASP A 210 -10.33 20.90 -5.22
CA ASP A 210 -10.80 22.28 -5.39
C ASP A 210 -12.31 22.38 -5.61
N ASP A 211 -12.88 21.44 -6.38
CA ASP A 211 -14.29 21.52 -6.76
C ASP A 211 -15.20 20.80 -5.76
N LEU A 212 -14.68 19.86 -4.97
CA LEU A 212 -15.49 19.07 -4.05
C LEU A 212 -15.06 19.26 -2.59
N PHE A 213 -13.80 18.97 -2.25
CA PHE A 213 -13.37 18.91 -0.87
C PHE A 213 -13.31 20.29 -0.21
N MET A 214 -12.59 21.25 -0.79
CA MET A 214 -12.43 22.58 -0.20
C MET A 214 -13.75 23.33 -0.07
N PRO A 215 -14.70 23.31 -1.04
CA PRO A 215 -16.03 23.89 -0.86
C PRO A 215 -16.84 23.26 0.27
N LEU A 216 -16.75 21.92 0.43
CA LEU A 216 -17.42 21.24 1.54
C LEU A 216 -16.79 21.61 2.89
N ILE A 217 -15.46 21.71 2.96
CA ILE A 217 -14.78 22.22 4.17
C ILE A 217 -15.27 23.62 4.52
N ALA A 218 -15.27 24.53 3.54
CA ALA A 218 -15.69 25.93 3.76
C ALA A 218 -17.13 26.03 4.28
N ARG A 219 -18.02 25.15 3.83
CA ARG A 219 -19.43 25.12 4.29
C ARG A 219 -19.58 24.80 5.78
N HIS A 220 -18.60 24.11 6.38
CA HIS A 220 -18.63 23.73 7.79
C HIS A 220 -17.81 24.68 8.69
N GLN A 221 -17.21 25.72 8.12
CA GLN A 221 -16.54 26.78 8.89
C GLN A 221 -17.56 27.85 9.39
N PRO A 222 -17.20 28.60 10.42
CA PRO A 222 -18.07 29.69 10.94
C PRO A 222 -18.31 30.76 9.90
#